data_8f41ab1b997bfa5ef732cf5b467e1ecd
#
_entry.id   8f41ab1b997bfa5ef732cf5b467e1ecd
#
_cell.length_a   1.000
_cell.length_b   1.000
_cell.length_c   1.000
_cell.angle_alpha   90.00
_cell.angle_beta   90.00
_cell.angle_gamma   90.00
#
_symmetry.space_group_name_H-M   'P 1'
#
loop_
_entity.id
_entity.type
_entity.pdbx_description
1 polymer ?
#
loop_
_entity_poly.entity_id
_entity_poly.type
_entity_poly.pdbx_seq_one_letter_code
_entity_poly.pdbx_strand_id
1 'polypeptide(L)'
;MTKGMTDVAGEAQSEGLAFHPLEQFEIHRLFGEGPIAWYTITNATLWMAFALLGIVVVFVLGSAGRSMIPSRMQSLGEMAYDFVHNMVEDVAGHDGVRYFPLVMTLFLFVLFANVLGLIPSSFTPTSHIAVTAILGFGVFLFVTLLGFFKHGVAFLGLFWMKDAPLILRPIIAIIEVISYFVRPVSHSIRLAGNIMAGHAVIKVFAAFAPMILISGIGVLVTPVSILAIVAIYALEVLVAFIQAYVFTILTCVYLKDALHPGH
;
A
#
# COMPACT_ATOMS: atom_id res chain seq x y z
N MET A 1 10.21 -48.41 -24.33
CA MET A 1 9.30 -48.04 -23.26
C MET A 1 9.99 -47.33 -22.09
N THR A 2 11.32 -47.33 -22.00
CA THR A 2 12.11 -46.74 -20.90
C THR A 2 12.47 -45.25 -21.09
N LYS A 3 12.40 -44.67 -22.29
CA LYS A 3 12.77 -43.29 -22.57
C LYS A 3 11.71 -42.26 -22.11
N GLY A 4 10.43 -42.64 -22.12
CA GLY A 4 9.35 -41.73 -21.67
C GLY A 4 9.24 -41.59 -20.16
N MET A 5 9.73 -42.55 -19.36
CA MET A 5 9.69 -42.45 -17.89
C MET A 5 10.81 -41.59 -17.32
N THR A 6 11.94 -41.50 -18.00
CA THR A 6 13.05 -40.61 -17.59
C THR A 6 12.77 -39.15 -17.89
N ASP A 7 12.04 -38.86 -18.97
CA ASP A 7 11.67 -37.47 -19.32
C ASP A 7 10.59 -36.93 -18.37
N VAL A 8 9.58 -37.71 -18.02
CA VAL A 8 8.53 -37.35 -17.05
C VAL A 8 9.10 -37.17 -15.64
N ALA A 9 10.06 -38.01 -15.23
CA ALA A 9 10.73 -37.87 -13.93
C ALA A 9 11.67 -36.64 -13.91
N GLY A 10 12.29 -36.27 -15.04
CA GLY A 10 13.09 -35.08 -15.18
C GLY A 10 12.26 -33.80 -15.16
N GLU A 11 11.11 -33.80 -15.81
CA GLU A 11 10.17 -32.69 -15.80
C GLU A 11 9.54 -32.48 -14.40
N ALA A 12 9.13 -33.56 -13.73
CA ALA A 12 8.61 -33.47 -12.37
C ALA A 12 9.65 -33.01 -11.34
N GLN A 13 10.94 -33.32 -11.54
CA GLN A 13 12.02 -32.80 -10.69
C GLN A 13 12.38 -31.34 -11.03
N SER A 14 12.25 -30.91 -12.27
CA SER A 14 12.45 -29.51 -12.65
C SER A 14 11.32 -28.61 -12.18
N GLU A 15 10.07 -29.07 -12.20
CA GLU A 15 8.92 -28.36 -11.63
C GLU A 15 9.01 -28.21 -10.11
N GLY A 16 9.53 -29.24 -9.40
CA GLY A 16 9.72 -29.18 -7.93
C GLY A 16 10.83 -28.20 -7.48
N LEU A 17 11.70 -27.76 -8.40
CA LEU A 17 12.78 -26.79 -8.16
C LEU A 17 12.51 -25.40 -8.75
N ALA A 18 11.43 -25.24 -9.52
CA ALA A 18 11.02 -23.96 -10.06
C ALA A 18 10.35 -23.11 -8.97
N PHE A 19 11.17 -22.36 -8.22
CA PHE A 19 10.70 -21.42 -7.22
C PHE A 19 10.18 -20.16 -7.89
N HIS A 20 8.85 -19.96 -7.89
CA HIS A 20 8.20 -18.79 -8.42
C HIS A 20 7.73 -17.87 -7.28
N PRO A 21 8.56 -16.93 -6.79
CA PRO A 21 8.23 -16.09 -5.63
C PRO A 21 7.05 -15.14 -5.89
N LEU A 22 6.68 -14.93 -7.15
CA LEU A 22 5.62 -13.99 -7.54
C LEU A 22 4.24 -14.62 -7.72
N GLU A 23 4.10 -15.94 -7.71
CA GLU A 23 2.79 -16.63 -7.86
C GLU A 23 1.75 -16.21 -6.83
N GLN A 24 2.19 -15.84 -5.62
CA GLN A 24 1.27 -15.37 -4.58
C GLN A 24 0.49 -14.11 -4.97
N PHE A 25 1.00 -13.35 -5.95
CA PHE A 25 0.36 -12.12 -6.42
C PHE A 25 -0.57 -12.34 -7.61
N GLU A 26 -0.75 -13.59 -8.05
CA GLU A 26 -1.70 -13.89 -9.11
C GLU A 26 -3.14 -13.77 -8.62
N ILE A 27 -3.97 -13.13 -9.45
CA ILE A 27 -5.38 -12.97 -9.17
C ILE A 27 -6.10 -14.23 -9.61
N HIS A 28 -6.63 -14.96 -8.64
CA HIS A 28 -7.44 -16.15 -8.89
C HIS A 28 -8.92 -15.86 -8.60
N ARG A 29 -9.79 -16.49 -9.39
CA ARG A 29 -11.21 -16.56 -9.08
C ARG A 29 -11.45 -17.48 -7.88
N LEU A 30 -12.36 -17.06 -7.01
CA LEU A 30 -12.79 -17.90 -5.88
C LEU A 30 -13.97 -18.78 -6.25
N PHE A 31 -14.81 -18.37 -7.22
CA PHE A 31 -16.01 -19.10 -7.65
C PHE A 31 -16.16 -19.09 -9.17
N GLY A 32 -16.48 -20.27 -9.74
CA GLY A 32 -16.82 -20.47 -11.15
C GLY A 32 -15.62 -20.55 -12.10
N GLU A 33 -15.85 -21.13 -13.29
CA GLU A 33 -14.89 -21.25 -14.38
C GLU A 33 -15.17 -20.17 -15.45
N GLY A 34 -14.11 -19.61 -16.05
CA GLY A 34 -14.22 -18.63 -17.14
C GLY A 34 -13.34 -17.37 -16.98
N PRO A 35 -13.33 -16.40 -17.89
CA PRO A 35 -12.51 -15.21 -17.83
C PRO A 35 -12.89 -14.31 -16.65
N ILE A 36 -11.92 -13.56 -16.10
CA ILE A 36 -12.15 -12.61 -15.00
C ILE A 36 -12.93 -11.41 -15.56
N ALA A 37 -14.16 -11.23 -15.09
CA ALA A 37 -15.00 -10.08 -15.41
C ALA A 37 -14.99 -9.09 -14.24
N TRP A 38 -15.43 -7.83 -14.47
CA TRP A 38 -15.44 -6.77 -13.46
C TRP A 38 -16.29 -7.07 -12.20
N TYR A 39 -17.24 -8.03 -12.31
CA TYR A 39 -18.11 -8.49 -11.20
C TYR A 39 -17.62 -9.79 -10.56
N THR A 40 -16.46 -10.32 -10.98
CA THR A 40 -15.95 -11.60 -10.46
C THR A 40 -15.34 -11.42 -9.09
N ILE A 41 -15.78 -12.24 -8.13
CA ILE A 41 -15.15 -12.28 -6.80
C ILE A 41 -13.81 -12.99 -6.94
N THR A 42 -12.73 -12.23 -6.67
CA THR A 42 -11.35 -12.70 -6.71
C THR A 42 -10.76 -12.73 -5.31
N ASN A 43 -9.61 -13.38 -5.15
CA ASN A 43 -8.83 -13.32 -3.91
C ASN A 43 -8.55 -11.86 -3.49
N ALA A 44 -8.25 -10.95 -4.44
CA ALA A 44 -8.02 -9.55 -4.17
C ALA A 44 -9.25 -8.85 -3.55
N THR A 45 -10.45 -9.07 -4.13
CA THR A 45 -11.69 -8.45 -3.60
C THR A 45 -12.05 -8.98 -2.22
N LEU A 46 -11.80 -10.27 -1.96
CA LEU A 46 -12.06 -10.86 -0.65
C LEU A 46 -11.16 -10.26 0.42
N TRP A 47 -9.85 -10.13 0.16
CA TRP A 47 -8.93 -9.53 1.12
C TRP A 47 -9.15 -8.03 1.31
N MET A 48 -9.58 -7.29 0.28
CA MET A 48 -10.05 -5.92 0.43
C MET A 48 -11.29 -5.83 1.34
N ALA A 49 -12.23 -6.77 1.19
CA ALA A 49 -13.40 -6.84 2.07
C ALA A 49 -13.00 -7.16 3.52
N PHE A 50 -12.02 -8.03 3.75
CA PHE A 50 -11.50 -8.28 5.09
C PHE A 50 -10.79 -7.06 5.69
N ALA A 51 -10.07 -6.28 4.89
CA ALA A 51 -9.48 -5.02 5.35
C ALA A 51 -10.57 -4.02 5.81
N LEU A 52 -11.61 -3.85 5.01
CA LEU A 52 -12.76 -3.01 5.37
C LEU A 52 -13.49 -3.53 6.62
N LEU A 53 -13.71 -4.85 6.70
CA LEU A 53 -14.32 -5.47 7.87
C LEU A 53 -13.47 -5.24 9.13
N GLY A 54 -12.16 -5.39 9.03
CA GLY A 54 -11.23 -5.12 10.13
C GLY A 54 -11.32 -3.68 10.64
N ILE A 55 -11.40 -2.71 9.73
CA ILE A 55 -11.60 -1.30 10.07
C ILE A 55 -12.92 -1.11 10.81
N VAL A 56 -14.02 -1.64 10.25
CA VAL A 56 -15.35 -1.52 10.87
C VAL A 56 -15.37 -2.16 12.25
N VAL A 57 -14.80 -3.35 12.41
CA VAL A 57 -14.73 -4.05 13.70
C VAL A 57 -13.96 -3.23 14.73
N VAL A 58 -12.78 -2.70 14.41
CA VAL A 58 -11.97 -1.89 15.33
C VAL A 58 -12.73 -0.63 15.75
N PHE A 59 -13.36 0.08 14.80
CA PHE A 59 -14.07 1.32 15.11
C PHE A 59 -15.41 1.07 15.81
N VAL A 60 -16.20 0.07 15.41
CA VAL A 60 -17.47 -0.26 16.06
C VAL A 60 -17.22 -0.81 17.44
N LEU A 61 -16.29 -1.76 17.63
CA LEU A 61 -15.96 -2.28 18.97
C LEU A 61 -15.26 -1.22 19.83
N GLY A 62 -14.42 -0.38 19.22
CA GLY A 62 -13.77 0.75 19.91
C GLY A 62 -14.78 1.80 20.39
N SER A 63 -15.87 2.02 19.64
CA SER A 63 -16.90 3.01 20.01
C SER A 63 -18.03 2.46 20.90
N ALA A 64 -18.20 1.14 20.99
CA ALA A 64 -19.31 0.49 21.68
C ALA A 64 -19.26 0.65 23.20
N GLY A 65 -18.09 0.88 23.80
CA GLY A 65 -17.90 1.02 25.24
C GLY A 65 -17.34 2.38 25.62
N ARG A 66 -18.12 3.46 25.49
CA ARG A 66 -17.69 4.80 25.93
C ARG A 66 -17.57 4.84 27.45
N SER A 67 -16.41 4.43 27.98
CA SER A 67 -16.09 4.53 29.39
C SER A 67 -15.01 5.59 29.64
N MET A 68 -14.99 6.23 30.80
CA MET A 68 -13.93 7.18 31.20
C MET A 68 -12.53 6.52 31.20
N ILE A 69 -12.48 5.19 31.41
CA ILE A 69 -11.24 4.40 31.26
C ILE A 69 -11.34 3.64 29.94
N PRO A 70 -10.59 4.02 28.90
CA PRO A 70 -10.72 3.43 27.60
C PRO A 70 -10.30 1.96 27.60
N SER A 71 -11.05 1.12 26.88
CA SER A 71 -10.65 -0.24 26.58
C SER A 71 -9.45 -0.25 25.63
N ARG A 72 -8.72 -1.37 25.53
CA ARG A 72 -7.56 -1.47 24.60
C ARG A 72 -7.96 -1.18 23.15
N MET A 73 -9.14 -1.61 22.72
CA MET A 73 -9.63 -1.34 21.37
C MET A 73 -10.02 0.13 21.17
N GLN A 74 -10.62 0.74 22.17
CA GLN A 74 -10.93 2.17 22.18
C GLN A 74 -9.66 3.00 22.11
N SER A 75 -8.63 2.68 22.93
CA SER A 75 -7.33 3.37 22.89
C SER A 75 -6.65 3.29 21.53
N LEU A 76 -6.74 2.14 20.82
CA LEU A 76 -6.20 2.01 19.47
C LEU A 76 -6.93 2.91 18.48
N GLY A 77 -8.26 2.98 18.56
CA GLY A 77 -9.07 3.85 17.72
C GLY A 77 -8.79 5.33 17.97
N GLU A 78 -8.71 5.73 19.23
CA GLU A 78 -8.37 7.11 19.65
C GLU A 78 -6.96 7.50 19.20
N MET A 79 -5.98 6.62 19.41
CA MET A 79 -4.59 6.86 18.97
C MET A 79 -4.50 7.04 17.45
N ALA A 80 -5.20 6.20 16.67
CA ALA A 80 -5.24 6.33 15.22
C ALA A 80 -5.95 7.62 14.79
N TYR A 81 -7.02 7.99 15.47
CA TYR A 81 -7.75 9.23 15.23
C TYR A 81 -6.86 10.46 15.48
N ASP A 82 -6.27 10.55 16.66
CA ASP A 82 -5.40 11.66 17.04
C ASP A 82 -4.18 11.78 16.12
N PHE A 83 -3.58 10.65 15.79
CA PHE A 83 -2.43 10.60 14.89
C PHE A 83 -2.75 11.20 13.50
N VAL A 84 -3.85 10.76 12.89
CA VAL A 84 -4.25 11.27 11.57
C VAL A 84 -4.79 12.69 11.65
N HIS A 85 -5.52 13.04 12.72
CA HIS A 85 -6.06 14.39 12.92
C HIS A 85 -4.93 15.42 13.01
N ASN A 86 -3.95 15.15 13.87
CA ASN A 86 -2.79 16.03 14.03
C ASN A 86 -2.01 16.14 12.72
N MET A 87 -1.83 15.03 11.99
CA MET A 87 -1.18 15.06 10.67
C MET A 87 -1.91 15.96 9.67
N VAL A 88 -3.25 15.89 9.62
CA VAL A 88 -4.06 16.73 8.71
C VAL A 88 -3.94 18.20 9.12
N GLU A 89 -4.04 18.49 10.41
CA GLU A 89 -3.96 19.85 10.93
C GLU A 89 -2.58 20.47 10.71
N ASP A 90 -1.50 19.72 10.99
CA ASP A 90 -0.12 20.17 10.83
C ASP A 90 0.25 20.42 9.36
N VAL A 91 -0.24 19.59 8.44
CA VAL A 91 0.16 19.65 7.02
C VAL A 91 -0.79 20.49 6.18
N ALA A 92 -2.11 20.21 6.27
CA ALA A 92 -3.13 20.87 5.44
C ALA A 92 -3.79 22.09 6.13
N GLY A 93 -3.47 22.30 7.40
CA GLY A 93 -4.03 23.39 8.20
C GLY A 93 -5.48 23.16 8.61
N HIS A 94 -6.07 24.15 9.27
CA HIS A 94 -7.44 24.05 9.80
C HIS A 94 -8.50 23.81 8.71
N ASP A 95 -8.30 24.35 7.52
CA ASP A 95 -9.18 24.13 6.36
C ASP A 95 -9.14 22.68 5.87
N GLY A 96 -8.03 21.98 6.10
CA GLY A 96 -7.86 20.57 5.77
C GLY A 96 -8.65 19.63 6.66
N VAL A 97 -8.94 20.03 7.90
CA VAL A 97 -9.68 19.19 8.88
C VAL A 97 -11.06 18.78 8.37
N ARG A 98 -11.68 19.59 7.51
CA ARG A 98 -12.95 19.22 6.86
C ARG A 98 -12.84 17.93 6.03
N TYR A 99 -11.66 17.61 5.51
CA TYR A 99 -11.39 16.42 4.69
C TYR A 99 -10.78 15.27 5.50
N PHE A 100 -10.68 15.44 6.82
CA PHE A 100 -10.19 14.42 7.75
C PHE A 100 -10.84 13.03 7.53
N PRO A 101 -12.17 12.87 7.34
CA PRO A 101 -12.77 11.56 7.13
C PRO A 101 -12.20 10.82 5.91
N LEU A 102 -11.94 11.53 4.82
CA LEU A 102 -11.31 10.95 3.62
C LEU A 102 -9.88 10.48 3.93
N VAL A 103 -9.09 11.35 4.55
CA VAL A 103 -7.69 11.06 4.89
C VAL A 103 -7.60 9.89 5.86
N MET A 104 -8.47 9.85 6.86
CA MET A 104 -8.57 8.77 7.84
C MET A 104 -8.94 7.44 7.19
N THR A 105 -9.93 7.43 6.28
CA THR A 105 -10.30 6.19 5.57
C THR A 105 -9.18 5.67 4.69
N LEU A 106 -8.43 6.54 4.02
CA LEU A 106 -7.26 6.16 3.23
C LEU A 106 -6.15 5.57 4.09
N PHE A 107 -5.82 6.23 5.20
CA PHE A 107 -4.81 5.75 6.15
C PHE A 107 -5.14 4.35 6.64
N LEU A 108 -6.36 4.16 7.15
CA LEU A 108 -6.80 2.90 7.69
C LEU A 108 -6.87 1.81 6.63
N PHE A 109 -7.39 2.12 5.44
CA PHE A 109 -7.46 1.15 4.37
C PHE A 109 -6.08 0.65 3.95
N VAL A 110 -5.14 1.56 3.73
CA VAL A 110 -3.76 1.18 3.35
C VAL A 110 -3.08 0.42 4.49
N LEU A 111 -3.24 0.88 5.74
CA LEU A 111 -2.67 0.22 6.91
C LEU A 111 -3.20 -1.21 7.06
N PHE A 112 -4.52 -1.39 7.06
CA PHE A 112 -5.14 -2.71 7.23
C PHE A 112 -4.83 -3.64 6.04
N ALA A 113 -4.87 -3.12 4.81
CA ALA A 113 -4.51 -3.91 3.63
C ALA A 113 -3.06 -4.39 3.67
N ASN A 114 -2.13 -3.56 4.12
CA ASN A 114 -0.73 -3.93 4.28
C ASN A 114 -0.51 -4.92 5.44
N VAL A 115 -1.11 -4.65 6.61
CA VAL A 115 -0.95 -5.50 7.80
C VAL A 115 -1.58 -6.87 7.59
N LEU A 116 -2.78 -6.95 7.00
CA LEU A 116 -3.41 -8.22 6.67
C LEU A 116 -2.60 -9.00 5.63
N GLY A 117 -1.94 -8.28 4.71
CA GLY A 117 -1.03 -8.87 3.73
C GLY A 117 0.19 -9.57 4.34
N LEU A 118 0.60 -9.21 5.55
CA LEU A 118 1.71 -9.85 6.26
C LEU A 118 1.37 -11.25 6.78
N ILE A 119 0.09 -11.62 6.86
CA ILE A 119 -0.30 -12.96 7.30
C ILE A 119 0.19 -13.99 6.27
N PRO A 120 0.89 -15.05 6.68
CA PRO A 120 1.29 -16.12 5.77
C PRO A 120 0.08 -16.68 5.01
N SER A 121 0.20 -16.86 3.71
CA SER A 121 -0.88 -17.31 2.80
C SER A 121 -1.96 -16.25 2.50
N SER A 122 -1.85 -15.01 2.99
CA SER A 122 -2.74 -13.94 2.62
C SER A 122 -2.40 -13.38 1.23
N PHE A 123 -3.42 -12.83 0.57
CA PHE A 123 -3.21 -12.01 -0.61
C PHE A 123 -3.17 -10.53 -0.20
N THR A 124 -2.13 -9.83 -0.62
CA THR A 124 -1.97 -8.40 -0.32
C THR A 124 -2.53 -7.56 -1.46
N PRO A 125 -3.72 -6.94 -1.34
CA PRO A 125 -4.30 -6.15 -2.44
C PRO A 125 -3.41 -5.01 -2.91
N THR A 126 -2.66 -4.41 -2.00
CA THR A 126 -1.75 -3.28 -2.27
C THR A 126 -0.46 -3.69 -2.99
N SER A 127 -0.17 -4.98 -3.19
CA SER A 127 0.90 -5.44 -4.07
C SER A 127 0.54 -5.26 -5.55
N HIS A 128 -0.75 -5.20 -5.87
CA HIS A 128 -1.20 -4.98 -7.24
C HIS A 128 -1.15 -3.50 -7.62
N ILE A 129 -0.43 -3.22 -8.70
CA ILE A 129 -0.30 -1.86 -9.26
C ILE A 129 -1.67 -1.27 -9.65
N ALA A 130 -2.62 -2.11 -10.09
CA ALA A 130 -3.97 -1.66 -10.43
C ALA A 130 -4.71 -1.08 -9.20
N VAL A 131 -4.64 -1.74 -8.04
CA VAL A 131 -5.29 -1.30 -6.81
C VAL A 131 -4.65 0.00 -6.30
N THR A 132 -3.32 0.04 -6.24
CA THR A 132 -2.59 1.23 -5.80
C THR A 132 -2.70 2.39 -6.77
N ALA A 133 -2.81 2.11 -8.09
CA ALA A 133 -3.08 3.12 -9.09
C ALA A 133 -4.47 3.74 -8.91
N ILE A 134 -5.51 2.93 -8.71
CA ILE A 134 -6.87 3.43 -8.44
C ILE A 134 -6.87 4.32 -7.19
N LEU A 135 -6.17 3.93 -6.13
CA LEU A 135 -6.05 4.74 -4.92
C LEU A 135 -5.29 6.05 -5.19
N GLY A 136 -4.11 5.98 -5.81
CA GLY A 136 -3.27 7.16 -6.09
C GLY A 136 -3.92 8.12 -7.08
N PHE A 137 -4.48 7.62 -8.18
CA PHE A 137 -5.22 8.44 -9.14
C PHE A 137 -6.55 8.93 -8.58
N GLY A 138 -7.22 8.16 -7.72
CA GLY A 138 -8.43 8.57 -7.02
C GLY A 138 -8.19 9.80 -6.14
N VAL A 139 -7.13 9.77 -5.34
CA VAL A 139 -6.69 10.92 -4.52
C VAL A 139 -6.34 12.11 -5.42
N PHE A 140 -5.55 11.87 -6.46
CA PHE A 140 -5.16 12.91 -7.41
C PHE A 140 -6.36 13.57 -8.08
N LEU A 141 -7.30 12.78 -8.58
CA LEU A 141 -8.52 13.28 -9.21
C LEU A 141 -9.38 14.07 -8.23
N PHE A 142 -9.56 13.54 -7.01
CA PHE A 142 -10.31 14.21 -5.96
C PHE A 142 -9.72 15.58 -5.63
N VAL A 143 -8.41 15.64 -5.39
CA VAL A 143 -7.70 16.87 -5.02
C VAL A 143 -7.72 17.87 -6.17
N THR A 144 -7.51 17.41 -7.41
CA THR A 144 -7.56 18.26 -8.61
C THR A 144 -8.96 18.87 -8.81
N LEU A 145 -10.00 18.03 -8.72
CA LEU A 145 -11.38 18.51 -8.83
C LEU A 145 -11.71 19.51 -7.71
N LEU A 146 -11.29 19.21 -6.49
CA LEU A 146 -11.47 20.11 -5.34
C LEU A 146 -10.83 21.47 -5.58
N GLY A 147 -9.59 21.49 -6.09
CA GLY A 147 -8.88 22.71 -6.43
C GLY A 147 -9.61 23.54 -7.49
N PHE A 148 -10.12 22.86 -8.55
CA PHE A 148 -10.92 23.52 -9.56
C PHE A 148 -12.28 24.01 -9.04
N PHE A 149 -12.97 23.26 -8.21
CA PHE A 149 -14.27 23.67 -7.63
C PHE A 149 -14.12 24.86 -6.66
N LYS A 150 -13.00 24.92 -5.90
CA LYS A 150 -12.78 25.97 -4.90
C LYS A 150 -12.24 27.25 -5.52
N HIS A 151 -11.32 27.16 -6.49
CA HIS A 151 -10.56 28.28 -7.03
C HIS A 151 -10.79 28.53 -8.53
N GLY A 152 -11.55 27.64 -9.22
CA GLY A 152 -11.79 27.77 -10.66
C GLY A 152 -10.47 27.83 -11.46
N VAL A 153 -10.41 28.77 -12.40
CA VAL A 153 -9.22 28.96 -13.25
C VAL A 153 -8.00 29.45 -12.46
N ALA A 154 -8.19 30.07 -11.29
CA ALA A 154 -7.09 30.51 -10.43
C ALA A 154 -6.25 29.33 -9.90
N PHE A 155 -6.79 28.12 -9.88
CA PHE A 155 -6.04 26.90 -9.55
C PHE A 155 -4.85 26.65 -10.49
N LEU A 156 -4.94 27.08 -11.75
CA LEU A 156 -3.82 27.01 -12.69
C LEU A 156 -2.64 27.89 -12.28
N GLY A 157 -2.86 28.85 -11.35
CA GLY A 157 -1.82 29.62 -10.73
C GLY A 157 -0.80 28.79 -9.95
N LEU A 158 -1.17 27.54 -9.55
CA LEU A 158 -0.26 26.57 -8.95
C LEU A 158 0.95 26.28 -9.86
N PHE A 159 0.74 26.28 -11.17
CA PHE A 159 1.79 26.02 -12.15
C PHE A 159 2.59 27.27 -12.54
N TRP A 160 2.14 28.45 -12.09
CA TRP A 160 2.76 29.72 -12.48
C TRP A 160 3.36 30.45 -11.28
N MET A 161 4.62 30.16 -10.98
CA MET A 161 5.35 30.81 -9.89
C MET A 161 5.59 32.29 -10.21
N LYS A 162 4.99 33.19 -9.42
CA LYS A 162 5.12 34.66 -9.59
C LYS A 162 6.47 35.17 -9.08
N ASP A 163 7.10 34.48 -8.16
CA ASP A 163 8.35 34.89 -7.51
C ASP A 163 9.61 34.57 -8.33
N ALA A 164 9.47 33.77 -9.39
CA ALA A 164 10.59 33.42 -10.25
C ALA A 164 10.91 34.53 -11.27
N PRO A 165 12.19 34.70 -11.70
CA PRO A 165 12.55 35.57 -12.79
C PRO A 165 11.79 35.25 -14.08
N LEU A 166 11.35 36.28 -14.83
CA LEU A 166 10.48 36.15 -16.01
C LEU A 166 11.00 35.14 -17.05
N ILE A 167 12.32 35.05 -17.24
CA ILE A 167 12.97 34.16 -18.20
C ILE A 167 12.83 32.67 -17.75
N LEU A 168 12.81 32.40 -16.45
CA LEU A 168 12.76 31.02 -15.91
C LEU A 168 11.32 30.52 -15.70
N ARG A 169 10.32 31.40 -15.62
CA ARG A 169 8.92 31.05 -15.38
C ARG A 169 8.39 29.94 -16.30
N PRO A 170 8.58 30.01 -17.63
CA PRO A 170 8.03 28.98 -18.51
C PRO A 170 8.69 27.61 -18.29
N ILE A 171 9.98 27.58 -17.97
CA ILE A 171 10.70 26.34 -17.69
C ILE A 171 10.19 25.74 -16.36
N ILE A 172 10.06 26.54 -15.33
CA ILE A 172 9.53 26.12 -14.02
C ILE A 172 8.10 25.62 -14.16
N ALA A 173 7.26 26.32 -14.94
CA ALA A 173 5.87 25.89 -15.17
C ALA A 173 5.80 24.50 -15.83
N ILE A 174 6.65 24.21 -16.81
CA ILE A 174 6.71 22.87 -17.45
C ILE A 174 7.13 21.80 -16.42
N ILE A 175 8.14 22.10 -15.60
CA ILE A 175 8.62 21.17 -14.55
C ILE A 175 7.51 20.94 -13.53
N GLU A 176 6.78 21.96 -13.10
CA GLU A 176 5.70 21.83 -12.13
C GLU A 176 4.53 21.01 -12.67
N VAL A 177 4.16 21.21 -13.95
CA VAL A 177 3.13 20.40 -14.62
C VAL A 177 3.56 18.93 -14.68
N ILE A 178 4.79 18.64 -15.10
CA ILE A 178 5.31 17.28 -15.16
C ILE A 178 5.32 16.66 -13.75
N SER A 179 5.83 17.40 -12.76
CA SER A 179 5.88 16.98 -11.36
C SER A 179 4.49 16.63 -10.83
N TYR A 180 3.51 17.48 -11.14
CA TYR A 180 2.11 17.27 -10.72
C TYR A 180 1.53 15.96 -11.22
N PHE A 181 1.74 15.62 -12.50
CA PHE A 181 1.27 14.36 -13.08
C PHE A 181 2.09 13.13 -12.67
N VAL A 182 3.36 13.31 -12.34
CA VAL A 182 4.22 12.22 -11.82
C VAL A 182 3.85 11.83 -10.39
N ARG A 183 3.28 12.74 -9.60
CA ARG A 183 2.88 12.50 -8.19
C ARG A 183 2.03 11.24 -8.02
N PRO A 184 0.86 11.04 -8.69
CA PRO A 184 0.02 9.86 -8.50
C PRO A 184 0.70 8.58 -8.97
N VAL A 185 1.51 8.64 -10.02
CA VAL A 185 2.25 7.49 -10.55
C VAL A 185 3.30 7.03 -9.54
N SER A 186 4.13 7.96 -9.07
CA SER A 186 5.16 7.68 -8.05
C SER A 186 4.54 7.15 -6.75
N HIS A 187 3.40 7.68 -6.36
CA HIS A 187 2.66 7.29 -5.18
C HIS A 187 2.18 5.82 -5.27
N SER A 188 1.58 5.46 -6.39
CA SER A 188 1.08 4.11 -6.67
C SER A 188 2.21 3.08 -6.76
N ILE A 189 3.27 3.39 -7.52
CA ILE A 189 4.42 2.49 -7.71
C ILE A 189 5.16 2.27 -6.38
N ARG A 190 5.30 3.30 -5.55
CA ARG A 190 5.97 3.19 -4.25
C ARG A 190 5.23 2.24 -3.34
N LEU A 191 3.90 2.34 -3.26
CA LEU A 191 3.09 1.45 -2.41
C LEU A 191 3.17 0.00 -2.90
N ALA A 192 2.90 -0.26 -4.17
CA ALA A 192 2.95 -1.60 -4.74
C ALA A 192 4.36 -2.20 -4.71
N GLY A 193 5.37 -1.42 -5.11
CA GLY A 193 6.76 -1.89 -5.23
C GLY A 193 7.36 -2.29 -3.89
N ASN A 194 7.14 -1.51 -2.84
CA ASN A 194 7.68 -1.84 -1.52
C ASN A 194 7.06 -3.12 -0.96
N ILE A 195 5.74 -3.27 -1.07
CA ILE A 195 5.05 -4.47 -0.59
C ILE A 195 5.47 -5.71 -1.40
N MET A 196 5.51 -5.59 -2.73
CA MET A 196 5.95 -6.71 -3.59
C MET A 196 7.40 -7.11 -3.32
N ALA A 197 8.30 -6.14 -3.17
CA ALA A 197 9.72 -6.41 -2.89
C ALA A 197 9.92 -7.11 -1.56
N GLY A 198 9.27 -6.66 -0.49
CA GLY A 198 9.38 -7.24 0.84
C GLY A 198 8.90 -8.70 0.87
N HIS A 199 7.71 -8.97 0.34
CA HIS A 199 7.19 -10.35 0.24
C HIS A 199 8.08 -11.26 -0.61
N ALA A 200 8.64 -10.76 -1.72
CA ALA A 200 9.58 -11.52 -2.55
C ALA A 200 10.84 -11.92 -1.77
N VAL A 201 11.40 -10.98 -0.99
CA VAL A 201 12.58 -11.24 -0.15
C VAL A 201 12.29 -12.29 0.91
N ILE A 202 11.16 -12.19 1.65
CA ILE A 202 10.78 -13.20 2.66
C ILE A 202 10.69 -14.59 2.02
N LYS A 203 10.02 -14.73 0.87
CA LYS A 203 9.89 -16.02 0.19
C LYS A 203 11.22 -16.59 -0.27
N VAL A 204 12.11 -15.76 -0.79
CA VAL A 204 13.46 -16.21 -1.18
C VAL A 204 14.20 -16.79 0.03
N PHE A 205 14.22 -16.08 1.16
CA PHE A 205 14.86 -16.60 2.37
C PHE A 205 14.17 -17.85 2.92
N ALA A 206 12.83 -17.91 2.88
CA ALA A 206 12.07 -19.09 3.29
C ALA A 206 12.35 -20.31 2.42
N ALA A 207 12.57 -20.13 1.12
CA ALA A 207 12.93 -21.21 0.20
C ALA A 207 14.35 -21.73 0.44
N PHE A 208 15.29 -20.88 0.81
CA PHE A 208 16.66 -21.29 1.12
C PHE A 208 16.76 -22.05 2.45
N ALA A 209 15.92 -21.79 3.44
CA ALA A 209 15.99 -22.42 4.76
C ALA A 209 15.97 -23.95 4.73
N PRO A 210 15.03 -24.65 4.03
CA PRO A 210 15.04 -26.11 3.94
C PRO A 210 16.21 -26.66 3.11
N MET A 211 16.66 -25.94 2.07
CA MET A 211 17.81 -26.38 1.26
C MET A 211 19.10 -26.39 2.08
N ILE A 212 19.28 -25.40 2.95
CA ILE A 212 20.43 -25.33 3.86
C ILE A 212 20.36 -26.43 4.90
N LEU A 213 19.17 -26.79 5.40
CA LEU A 213 18.98 -27.81 6.43
C LEU A 213 19.42 -29.20 5.95
N ILE A 214 19.23 -29.51 4.65
CA ILE A 214 19.59 -30.78 4.04
C ILE A 214 21.11 -30.86 3.76
N SER A 215 21.80 -29.74 3.61
CA SER A 215 23.26 -29.73 3.48
C SER A 215 23.92 -30.02 4.83
N GLY A 216 24.97 -30.83 4.86
CA GLY A 216 25.60 -31.30 6.12
C GLY A 216 26.07 -30.18 7.10
N ILE A 217 26.14 -28.92 6.64
CA ILE A 217 26.46 -27.72 7.45
C ILE A 217 25.16 -27.06 7.95
N GLY A 218 23.99 -27.57 7.55
CA GLY A 218 22.68 -26.95 7.73
C GLY A 218 22.31 -26.65 9.17
N VAL A 219 22.64 -27.54 10.10
CA VAL A 219 22.31 -27.36 11.53
C VAL A 219 22.94 -26.09 12.12
N LEU A 220 24.10 -25.68 11.62
CA LEU A 220 24.79 -24.46 12.12
C LEU A 220 24.28 -23.19 11.46
N VAL A 221 23.83 -23.25 10.19
CA VAL A 221 23.40 -22.09 9.39
C VAL A 221 21.89 -21.84 9.49
N THR A 222 21.07 -22.86 9.76
CA THR A 222 19.61 -22.75 9.91
C THR A 222 19.17 -21.68 10.93
N PRO A 223 19.77 -21.57 12.15
CA PRO A 223 19.39 -20.53 13.10
C PRO A 223 19.61 -19.11 12.56
N VAL A 224 20.67 -18.91 11.76
CA VAL A 224 20.96 -17.60 11.14
C VAL A 224 19.90 -17.26 10.09
N SER A 225 19.47 -18.24 9.28
CA SER A 225 18.40 -18.06 8.29
C SER A 225 17.06 -17.74 8.96
N ILE A 226 16.71 -18.41 10.05
CA ILE A 226 15.50 -18.13 10.82
C ILE A 226 15.55 -16.72 11.41
N LEU A 227 16.69 -16.34 12.00
CA LEU A 227 16.85 -14.98 12.53
C LEU A 227 16.72 -13.91 11.44
N ALA A 228 17.28 -14.16 10.26
CA ALA A 228 17.15 -13.28 9.11
C ALA A 228 15.67 -13.13 8.66
N ILE A 229 14.92 -14.23 8.58
CA ILE A 229 13.48 -14.21 8.24
C ILE A 229 12.71 -13.38 9.27
N VAL A 230 12.95 -13.59 10.57
CA VAL A 230 12.29 -12.83 11.64
C VAL A 230 12.62 -11.34 11.56
N ALA A 231 13.89 -11.00 11.30
CA ALA A 231 14.32 -9.60 11.15
C ALA A 231 13.67 -8.93 9.92
N ILE A 232 13.60 -9.63 8.79
CA ILE A 232 12.94 -9.12 7.57
C ILE A 232 11.43 -8.96 7.82
N TYR A 233 10.81 -9.90 8.52
CA TYR A 233 9.39 -9.81 8.87
C TYR A 233 9.09 -8.60 9.77
N ALA A 234 9.93 -8.35 10.76
CA ALA A 234 9.82 -7.17 11.62
C ALA A 234 10.00 -5.86 10.82
N LEU A 235 10.95 -5.86 9.88
CA LEU A 235 11.13 -4.74 8.94
C LEU A 235 9.87 -4.52 8.09
N GLU A 236 9.23 -5.58 7.58
CA GLU A 236 8.01 -5.47 6.78
C GLU A 236 6.83 -4.90 7.56
N VAL A 237 6.67 -5.28 8.83
CA VAL A 237 5.67 -4.66 9.71
C VAL A 237 5.89 -3.16 9.82
N LEU A 238 7.14 -2.74 10.01
CA LEU A 238 7.50 -1.32 10.05
C LEU A 238 7.22 -0.63 8.71
N VAL A 239 7.60 -1.25 7.60
CA VAL A 239 7.35 -0.72 6.25
C VAL A 239 5.86 -0.61 5.97
N ALA A 240 5.04 -1.58 6.38
CA ALA A 240 3.59 -1.54 6.22
C ALA A 240 2.97 -0.29 6.87
N PHE A 241 3.42 0.05 8.08
CA PHE A 241 2.98 1.26 8.77
C PHE A 241 3.51 2.53 8.09
N ILE A 242 4.81 2.58 7.77
CA ILE A 242 5.43 3.73 7.11
C ILE A 242 4.76 4.01 5.75
N GLN A 243 4.39 2.98 4.99
CA GLN A 243 3.70 3.16 3.71
C GLN A 243 2.32 3.80 3.87
N ALA A 244 1.54 3.38 4.88
CA ALA A 244 0.27 4.01 5.18
C ALA A 244 0.47 5.49 5.60
N TYR A 245 1.47 5.76 6.43
CA TYR A 245 1.85 7.13 6.84
C TYR A 245 2.24 7.99 5.63
N VAL A 246 3.18 7.51 4.80
CA VAL A 246 3.67 8.26 3.63
C VAL A 246 2.56 8.51 2.62
N PHE A 247 1.68 7.51 2.40
CA PHE A 247 0.53 7.67 1.52
C PHE A 247 -0.38 8.79 2.02
N THR A 248 -0.64 8.81 3.31
CA THR A 248 -1.55 9.77 3.95
C THR A 248 -0.97 11.18 4.00
N ILE A 249 0.30 11.34 4.41
CA ILE A 249 0.94 12.66 4.49
C ILE A 249 1.06 13.33 3.12
N LEU A 250 1.37 12.55 2.07
CA LEU A 250 1.40 13.08 0.71
C LEU A 250 0.00 13.50 0.24
N THR A 251 -1.05 12.76 0.63
CA THR A 251 -2.44 13.17 0.38
C THR A 251 -2.74 14.50 1.07
N CYS A 252 -2.28 14.71 2.30
CA CYS A 252 -2.43 15.98 3.02
C CYS A 252 -1.67 17.13 2.33
N VAL A 253 -0.47 16.86 1.81
CA VAL A 253 0.31 17.86 1.04
C VAL A 253 -0.44 18.25 -0.22
N TYR A 254 -0.96 17.29 -0.98
CA TYR A 254 -1.75 17.60 -2.19
C TYR A 254 -3.05 18.34 -1.86
N LEU A 255 -3.67 18.00 -0.74
CA LEU A 255 -4.84 18.71 -0.25
C LEU A 255 -4.52 20.16 0.11
N LYS A 256 -3.38 20.41 0.75
CA LYS A 256 -2.89 21.76 1.03
C LYS A 256 -2.71 22.57 -0.25
N ASP A 257 -2.03 22.00 -1.26
CA ASP A 257 -1.81 22.64 -2.56
C ASP A 257 -3.14 23.02 -3.25
N ALA A 258 -4.17 22.17 -3.08
CA ALA A 258 -5.51 22.44 -3.64
C ALA A 258 -6.31 23.47 -2.84
N LEU A 259 -6.11 23.53 -1.52
CA LEU A 259 -6.81 24.48 -0.67
C LEU A 259 -6.19 25.89 -0.73
N HIS A 260 -4.90 25.98 -0.95
CA HIS A 260 -4.13 27.22 -0.99
C HIS A 260 -3.19 27.25 -2.20
N PRO A 261 -3.74 27.33 -3.44
CA PRO A 261 -2.93 27.44 -4.64
C PRO A 261 -2.24 28.80 -4.71
N GLY A 262 -0.93 28.82 -4.56
CA GLY A 262 -0.11 30.02 -4.71
C GLY A 262 0.58 30.42 -3.41
N HIS A 263 1.74 29.84 -3.22
CA HIS A 263 2.81 30.41 -2.39
C HIS A 263 3.73 31.25 -3.24
#